data_7346b523eab45bcf760de78228f76945
#
_entry.id   7346b523eab45bcf760de78228f76945
#
_cell.length_a   1.000
_cell.length_b   1.000
_cell.length_c   1.000
_cell.angle_alpha   90.00
_cell.angle_beta   90.00
_cell.angle_gamma   90.00
#
_symmetry.space_group_name_H-M   'P 1'
#
loop_
_entity.id
_entity.type
_entity.pdbx_description
1 polymer ?
#
loop_
_entity_poly.entity_id
_entity_poly.type
_entity_poly.pdbx_seq_one_letter_code
_entity_poly.pdbx_strand_id
1 'polypeptide(L)'
;MTGEGIIVGQWLIPESEIEERFDTPGGPGGQHANRNETAVTLSFDVEASSLPADTRLKLAERLAPVVEVIAADTRSQWRNRELARERLAAKLEQALVDPKPRKKTKPSRAARERRLTQKKARSALKRGRRPPEHD
;
A
#
# COMPACT_ATOMS: atom_id res chain seq x y z
N MET A 1 -22.33 20.35 0.52
CA MET A 1 -21.39 21.13 1.29
C MET A 1 -20.04 20.48 1.29
N THR A 2 -19.14 21.16 0.72
CA THR A 2 -17.75 20.78 0.74
C THR A 2 -17.17 21.24 2.08
N GLY A 3 -16.53 20.39 2.83
CA GLY A 3 -15.80 20.84 3.99
C GLY A 3 -16.02 20.05 5.26
N GLU A 4 -16.76 18.98 5.18
CA GLU A 4 -17.00 18.20 6.39
C GLU A 4 -15.87 17.21 6.70
N GLY A 5 -15.09 16.82 5.71
CA GLY A 5 -13.97 15.95 5.90
C GLY A 5 -13.99 14.68 5.05
N ILE A 6 -13.22 13.70 5.48
CA ILE A 6 -13.07 12.42 4.77
C ILE A 6 -13.63 11.30 5.63
N ILE A 7 -14.44 10.42 5.02
CA ILE A 7 -15.01 9.26 5.69
C ILE A 7 -14.06 8.08 5.54
N VAL A 8 -13.62 7.54 6.68
CA VAL A 8 -12.75 6.37 6.74
C VAL A 8 -13.46 5.30 7.58
N GLY A 9 -14.06 4.32 6.91
CA GLY A 9 -14.88 3.33 7.58
C GLY A 9 -16.05 3.97 8.33
N GLN A 10 -16.05 3.85 9.64
CA GLN A 10 -17.07 4.47 10.52
C GLN A 10 -16.65 5.86 11.04
N TRP A 11 -15.44 6.31 10.70
CA TRP A 11 -14.89 7.56 11.24
C TRP A 11 -14.95 8.68 10.22
N LEU A 12 -15.30 9.87 10.70
CA LEU A 12 -15.20 11.10 9.92
C LEU A 12 -13.96 11.86 10.37
N ILE A 13 -13.04 12.10 9.45
CA ILE A 13 -11.87 12.93 9.70
C ILE A 13 -12.20 14.35 9.26
N PRO A 14 -12.25 15.32 10.20
CA PRO A 14 -12.55 16.70 9.84
C PRO A 14 -11.50 17.28 8.90
N GLU A 15 -11.91 18.14 8.02
CA GLU A 15 -11.01 18.81 7.09
C GLU A 15 -9.92 19.62 7.79
N SER A 16 -10.21 20.11 8.98
CA SER A 16 -9.24 20.84 9.81
C SER A 16 -8.03 20.02 10.24
N GLU A 17 -8.14 18.69 10.23
CA GLU A 17 -7.06 17.77 10.58
C GLU A 17 -6.21 17.37 9.38
N ILE A 18 -6.63 17.77 8.19
CA ILE A 18 -5.94 17.44 6.95
C ILE A 18 -5.26 18.70 6.42
N GLU A 19 -3.96 18.64 6.23
CA GLU A 19 -3.21 19.71 5.60
C GLU A 19 -3.16 19.50 4.09
N GLU A 20 -3.54 20.53 3.36
CA GLU A 20 -3.62 20.48 1.91
C GLU A 20 -2.58 21.43 1.32
N ARG A 21 -1.76 20.91 0.41
CA ARG A 21 -0.74 21.68 -0.27
C ARG A 21 -0.88 21.51 -1.78
N PHE A 22 -0.73 22.61 -2.49
CA PHE A 22 -0.79 22.63 -3.96
C PHE A 22 0.61 22.89 -4.50
N ASP A 23 1.01 22.08 -5.46
CA ASP A 23 2.30 22.20 -6.10
C ASP A 23 2.16 22.09 -7.61
N THR A 24 3.17 22.59 -8.32
CA THR A 24 3.26 22.39 -9.75
C THR A 24 3.67 20.94 -10.00
N PRO A 25 3.02 20.21 -10.93
CA PRO A 25 3.41 18.84 -11.24
C PRO A 25 4.89 18.79 -11.61
N GLY A 26 5.64 17.96 -10.87
CA GLY A 26 7.06 17.77 -11.12
C GLY A 26 7.30 17.01 -12.41
N GLY A 27 8.22 17.48 -13.22
CA GLY A 27 8.70 16.81 -14.41
C GLY A 27 9.91 17.55 -14.93
N PRO A 28 10.75 16.95 -15.78
CA PRO A 28 11.83 17.71 -16.41
C PRO A 28 11.18 18.85 -17.18
N GLY A 29 11.25 20.05 -16.61
CA GLY A 29 10.56 21.22 -17.10
C GLY A 29 10.99 21.60 -18.49
N GLY A 30 10.17 21.29 -19.48
CA GLY A 30 10.25 21.96 -20.76
C GLY A 30 9.75 23.38 -20.63
N GLN A 31 10.07 24.21 -21.60
CA GLN A 31 9.61 25.60 -21.66
C GLN A 31 8.09 25.74 -21.65
N HIS A 32 7.39 24.64 -21.84
CA HIS A 32 5.93 24.55 -21.83
C HIS A 32 5.37 23.86 -20.59
N ALA A 33 6.18 23.70 -19.55
CA ALA A 33 5.70 23.15 -18.29
C ALA A 33 4.54 24.02 -17.79
N ASN A 34 3.41 23.39 -17.56
CA ASN A 34 2.23 24.07 -17.09
C ASN A 34 2.52 24.63 -15.70
N ARG A 35 2.55 25.96 -15.55
CA ARG A 35 2.86 26.64 -14.31
C ARG A 35 1.71 26.63 -13.30
N ASN A 36 0.59 25.99 -13.64
CA ASN A 36 -0.54 25.89 -12.74
C ASN A 36 -0.26 24.86 -11.64
N GLU A 37 -0.50 25.25 -10.41
CA GLU A 37 -0.38 24.38 -9.25
C GLU A 37 -1.55 23.43 -9.18
N THR A 38 -1.51 22.38 -9.98
CA THR A 38 -2.58 21.37 -10.05
C THR A 38 -2.32 20.13 -9.22
N ALA A 39 -1.06 19.86 -8.86
CA ALA A 39 -0.72 18.75 -7.99
C ALA A 39 -1.18 19.04 -6.56
N VAL A 40 -1.82 18.06 -5.94
CA VAL A 40 -2.36 18.18 -4.58
C VAL A 40 -1.70 17.15 -3.67
N THR A 41 -1.17 17.63 -2.56
CA THR A 41 -0.63 16.78 -1.50
C THR A 41 -1.48 16.95 -0.26
N LEU A 42 -1.99 15.85 0.26
CA LEU A 42 -2.72 15.84 1.52
C LEU A 42 -1.84 15.18 2.59
N SER A 43 -1.71 15.84 3.73
CA SER A 43 -0.99 15.33 4.89
C SER A 43 -1.96 15.19 6.05
N PHE A 44 -1.92 14.04 6.70
CA PHE A 44 -2.76 13.73 7.87
C PHE A 44 -1.87 13.29 9.02
N ASP A 45 -1.90 14.07 10.11
CA ASP A 45 -1.18 13.71 11.33
C ASP A 45 -2.06 12.80 12.18
N VAL A 46 -1.70 11.53 12.22
CA VAL A 46 -2.46 10.51 12.93
C VAL A 46 -2.50 10.79 14.44
N GLU A 47 -1.36 11.17 15.01
CA GLU A 47 -1.25 11.38 16.46
C GLU A 47 -2.04 12.60 16.94
N ALA A 48 -2.11 13.63 16.13
CA ALA A 48 -2.84 14.86 16.44
C ALA A 48 -4.33 14.78 16.07
N SER A 49 -4.79 13.64 15.53
CA SER A 49 -6.16 13.49 15.07
C SER A 49 -7.14 13.23 16.20
N SER A 50 -8.42 13.44 15.91
CA SER A 50 -9.52 13.17 16.84
C SER A 50 -9.93 11.70 16.91
N LEU A 51 -9.24 10.82 16.18
CA LEU A 51 -9.53 9.41 16.20
C LEU A 51 -9.24 8.77 17.56
N PRO A 52 -9.95 7.68 17.93
CA PRO A 52 -9.67 6.96 19.17
C PRO A 52 -8.22 6.50 19.27
N ALA A 53 -7.71 6.40 20.48
CA ALA A 53 -6.32 6.03 20.74
C ALA A 53 -5.91 4.73 20.09
N ASP A 54 -6.76 3.69 20.12
CA ASP A 54 -6.50 2.41 19.48
C ASP A 54 -6.36 2.54 17.97
N THR A 55 -7.22 3.33 17.35
CA THR A 55 -7.20 3.58 15.91
C THR A 55 -5.95 4.35 15.51
N ARG A 56 -5.60 5.38 16.28
CA ARG A 56 -4.37 6.15 16.06
C ARG A 56 -3.13 5.26 16.14
N LEU A 57 -3.08 4.38 17.12
CA LEU A 57 -1.96 3.46 17.29
C LEU A 57 -1.82 2.51 16.09
N LYS A 58 -2.92 1.92 15.64
CA LYS A 58 -2.92 1.05 14.46
C LYS A 58 -2.42 1.76 13.22
N LEU A 59 -2.91 2.97 12.96
CA LEU A 59 -2.50 3.74 11.79
C LEU A 59 -1.03 4.13 11.86
N ALA A 60 -0.55 4.59 13.01
CA ALA A 60 0.84 4.97 13.19
C ALA A 60 1.80 3.80 13.01
N GLU A 61 1.44 2.62 13.51
CA GLU A 61 2.25 1.41 13.37
C GLU A 61 2.25 0.84 11.96
N ARG A 62 1.09 0.85 11.30
CA ARG A 62 0.91 0.22 9.98
C ARG A 62 1.30 1.11 8.82
N LEU A 63 1.20 2.42 8.97
CA LEU A 63 1.56 3.40 7.94
C LEU A 63 2.73 4.28 8.40
N ALA A 64 2.41 5.36 9.09
CA ALA A 64 3.37 6.32 9.60
C ALA A 64 2.64 7.28 10.55
N PRO A 65 3.36 8.02 11.42
CA PRO A 65 2.74 9.05 12.25
C PRO A 65 2.09 10.15 11.42
N VAL A 66 2.65 10.46 10.25
CA VAL A 66 2.06 11.40 9.29
C VAL A 66 1.88 10.67 7.97
N VAL A 67 0.65 10.64 7.48
CA VAL A 67 0.29 9.97 6.24
C VAL A 67 0.13 11.00 5.13
N GLU A 68 0.86 10.83 4.05
CA GLU A 68 0.78 11.73 2.90
C GLU A 68 0.30 10.98 1.65
N VAL A 69 -0.49 11.66 0.85
CA VAL A 69 -0.90 11.20 -0.48
C VAL A 69 -0.78 12.34 -1.47
N ILE A 70 -0.42 12.00 -2.69
CA ILE A 70 -0.24 12.96 -3.77
C ILE A 70 -1.15 12.57 -4.93
N ALA A 71 -1.79 13.56 -5.52
CA ALA A 71 -2.56 13.38 -6.75
C ALA A 71 -2.16 14.45 -7.74
N ALA A 72 -1.63 14.03 -8.87
CA ALA A 72 -1.19 14.90 -9.95
C ALA A 72 -1.58 14.31 -11.31
N ASP A 73 -2.63 13.51 -11.33
CA ASP A 73 -3.03 12.71 -12.49
C ASP A 73 -3.71 13.53 -13.57
N THR A 74 -4.34 14.64 -13.21
CA THR A 74 -5.12 15.46 -14.13
C THR A 74 -4.61 16.90 -14.17
N ARG A 75 -5.11 17.65 -15.14
CA ARG A 75 -4.82 19.09 -15.25
C ARG A 75 -5.73 19.95 -14.38
N SER A 76 -6.70 19.33 -13.73
CA SER A 76 -7.66 20.00 -12.87
C SER A 76 -7.26 19.86 -11.41
N GLN A 77 -6.98 20.95 -10.73
CA GLN A 77 -6.70 20.98 -9.30
C GLN A 77 -7.86 20.40 -8.50
N TRP A 78 -9.08 20.74 -8.87
CA TRP A 78 -10.27 20.23 -8.20
C TRP A 78 -10.37 18.70 -8.28
N ARG A 79 -10.14 18.13 -9.48
CA ARG A 79 -10.14 16.67 -9.65
C ARG A 79 -9.02 16.00 -8.85
N ASN A 80 -7.85 16.61 -8.84
CA ASN A 80 -6.73 16.11 -8.08
C ASN A 80 -7.02 16.13 -6.57
N ARG A 81 -7.73 17.14 -6.07
CA ARG A 81 -8.19 17.19 -4.68
C ARG A 81 -9.10 16.01 -4.37
N GLU A 82 -10.07 15.75 -5.23
CA GLU A 82 -10.99 14.62 -5.06
C GLU A 82 -10.25 13.28 -5.08
N LEU A 83 -9.34 13.10 -6.02
CA LEU A 83 -8.50 11.90 -6.11
C LEU A 83 -7.62 11.73 -4.87
N ALA A 84 -7.03 12.79 -4.39
CA ALA A 84 -6.20 12.75 -3.19
C ALA A 84 -7.01 12.34 -1.96
N ARG A 85 -8.22 12.88 -1.82
CA ARG A 85 -9.15 12.51 -0.74
C ARG A 85 -9.54 11.04 -0.80
N GLU A 86 -9.88 10.55 -1.97
CA GLU A 86 -10.20 9.13 -2.19
C GLU A 86 -9.00 8.23 -1.85
N ARG A 87 -7.81 8.61 -2.28
CA ARG A 87 -6.59 7.85 -2.00
C ARG A 87 -6.24 7.84 -0.52
N LEU A 88 -6.41 8.97 0.16
CA LEU A 88 -6.18 9.06 1.59
C LEU A 88 -7.17 8.19 2.35
N ALA A 89 -8.46 8.28 2.02
CA ALA A 89 -9.50 7.46 2.63
C ALA A 89 -9.22 5.96 2.44
N ALA A 90 -8.90 5.55 1.21
CA ALA A 90 -8.60 4.16 0.90
C ALA A 90 -7.37 3.65 1.65
N LYS A 91 -6.33 4.47 1.71
CA LYS A 91 -5.08 4.12 2.42
C LYS A 91 -5.31 3.92 3.91
N LEU A 92 -6.09 4.80 4.53
CA LEU A 92 -6.44 4.70 5.95
C LEU A 92 -7.37 3.51 6.22
N GLU A 93 -8.37 3.30 5.37
CA GLU A 93 -9.28 2.15 5.51
C GLU A 93 -8.55 0.82 5.41
N GLN A 94 -7.68 0.66 4.42
CA GLN A 94 -6.89 -0.55 4.25
C GLN A 94 -5.99 -0.82 5.46
N ALA A 95 -5.43 0.23 6.03
CA ALA A 95 -4.58 0.10 7.22
C ALA A 95 -5.37 -0.32 8.47
N LEU A 96 -6.65 0.01 8.53
CA LEU A 96 -7.52 -0.36 9.65
C LEU A 96 -8.08 -1.77 9.54
N VAL A 97 -8.04 -2.36 8.35
CA VAL A 97 -8.49 -3.74 8.15
C VAL A 97 -7.45 -4.68 8.75
N ASP A 98 -7.87 -5.50 9.70
CA ASP A 98 -6.99 -6.50 10.28
C ASP A 98 -6.69 -7.60 9.26
N PRO A 99 -5.40 -7.95 9.05
CA PRO A 99 -5.06 -9.00 8.11
C PRO A 99 -5.62 -10.33 8.58
N LYS A 100 -6.27 -11.06 7.65
CA LYS A 100 -6.76 -12.40 7.97
C LYS A 100 -5.58 -13.30 8.31
N PRO A 101 -5.67 -14.07 9.41
CA PRO A 101 -4.61 -15.01 9.74
C PRO A 101 -4.43 -16.00 8.59
N ARG A 102 -3.19 -16.12 8.15
CA ARG A 102 -2.84 -17.02 7.06
C ARG A 102 -2.99 -18.46 7.55
N LYS A 103 -4.00 -19.15 7.04
CA LYS A 103 -4.17 -20.56 7.34
C LYS A 103 -3.05 -21.34 6.64
N LYS A 104 -2.38 -22.20 7.39
CA LYS A 104 -1.43 -23.15 6.79
C LYS A 104 -2.20 -24.07 5.87
N THR A 105 -1.95 -23.94 4.57
CA THR A 105 -2.51 -24.87 3.59
C THR A 105 -1.59 -26.09 3.50
N LYS A 106 -2.19 -27.27 3.55
CA LYS A 106 -1.43 -28.49 3.27
C LYS A 106 -1.11 -28.56 1.78
N PRO A 107 0.09 -29.03 1.40
CA PRO A 107 0.40 -29.24 -0.02
C PRO A 107 -0.65 -30.17 -0.63
N SER A 108 -1.06 -29.88 -1.87
CA SER A 108 -1.97 -30.75 -2.61
C SER A 108 -1.31 -32.09 -2.91
N ARG A 109 -2.10 -33.12 -3.14
CA ARG A 109 -1.60 -34.44 -3.55
C ARG A 109 -0.69 -34.34 -4.78
N ALA A 110 -1.10 -33.55 -5.77
CA ALA A 110 -0.30 -33.31 -6.96
C ALA A 110 1.04 -32.66 -6.67
N ALA A 111 1.07 -31.70 -5.74
CA ALA A 111 2.33 -31.05 -5.33
C ALA A 111 3.25 -32.03 -4.60
N ARG A 112 2.71 -32.91 -3.77
CA ARG A 112 3.48 -33.95 -3.09
C ARG A 112 4.07 -34.93 -4.09
N GLU A 113 3.31 -35.36 -5.07
CA GLU A 113 3.77 -36.27 -6.13
C GLU A 113 4.88 -35.63 -6.96
N ARG A 114 4.73 -34.38 -7.36
CA ARG A 114 5.78 -33.64 -8.08
C ARG A 114 7.07 -33.55 -7.27
N ARG A 115 6.96 -33.25 -5.97
CA ARG A 115 8.11 -33.17 -5.08
C ARG A 115 8.83 -34.52 -4.98
N LEU A 116 8.07 -35.61 -4.83
CA LEU A 116 8.63 -36.95 -4.76
C LEU A 116 9.31 -37.34 -6.07
N THR A 117 8.70 -37.03 -7.21
CA THR A 117 9.28 -37.29 -8.53
C THR A 117 10.58 -36.54 -8.73
N GLN A 118 10.63 -35.26 -8.36
CA GLN A 118 11.87 -34.46 -8.42
C GLN A 118 12.94 -34.99 -7.51
N LYS A 119 12.57 -35.42 -6.30
CA LYS A 119 13.50 -36.00 -5.33
C LYS A 119 14.09 -37.31 -5.83
N LYS A 120 13.28 -38.18 -6.45
CA LYS A 120 13.73 -39.44 -7.07
C LYS A 120 14.67 -39.17 -8.25
N ALA A 121 14.35 -38.20 -9.08
CA ALA A 121 15.20 -37.82 -10.22
C ALA A 121 16.58 -37.34 -9.77
N ARG A 122 16.61 -36.49 -8.71
CA ARG A 122 17.89 -36.02 -8.14
C ARG A 122 18.69 -37.16 -7.49
N SER A 123 18.00 -38.09 -6.85
CA SER A 123 18.64 -39.28 -6.25
C SER A 123 19.27 -40.17 -7.33
N ALA A 124 18.58 -40.39 -8.45
CA ALA A 124 19.08 -41.15 -9.56
C ALA A 124 20.33 -40.49 -10.19
N LEU A 125 20.31 -39.16 -10.35
CA LEU A 125 21.48 -38.41 -10.84
C LEU A 125 22.66 -38.52 -9.88
N LYS A 126 22.46 -38.48 -8.58
CA LYS A 126 23.53 -38.67 -7.59
C LYS A 126 24.10 -40.04 -7.62
N ARG A 127 23.29 -41.07 -7.83
CA ARG A 127 23.77 -42.46 -7.97
C ARG A 127 24.66 -42.62 -9.22
N GLY A 128 24.27 -41.98 -10.33
CA GLY A 128 25.06 -42.01 -11.56
C GLY A 128 26.40 -41.27 -11.46
N ARG A 129 26.56 -40.39 -10.46
CA ARG A 129 27.82 -39.65 -10.24
C ARG A 129 28.76 -40.32 -9.26
N ARG A 130 28.36 -41.39 -8.59
CA ARG A 130 29.27 -42.14 -7.72
C ARG A 130 30.32 -42.81 -8.58
N PRO A 131 31.60 -42.64 -8.23
CA PRO A 131 32.63 -43.40 -8.93
C PRO A 131 32.40 -44.90 -8.69
N PRO A 132 32.66 -45.75 -9.71
CA PRO A 132 32.51 -47.18 -9.54
C PRO A 132 33.40 -47.63 -8.38
N GLU A 133 32.83 -48.43 -7.48
CA GLU A 133 33.64 -49.05 -6.43
C GLU A 133 34.65 -49.97 -7.06
N HIS A 134 35.91 -49.66 -6.84
CA HIS A 134 37.00 -50.58 -7.20
C HIS A 134 37.20 -51.57 -6.07
N ASP A 135 37.00 -52.81 -6.38
CA ASP A 135 37.34 -53.89 -5.45
C ASP A 135 38.84 -53.97 -5.24
#